data_74b7bca9b27eb8d1e30ffce9074f3162
#
_entry.id   74b7bca9b27eb8d1e30ffce9074f3162
#
_cell.length_a   1.000
_cell.length_b   1.000
_cell.length_c   1.000
_cell.angle_alpha   90.00
_cell.angle_beta   90.00
_cell.angle_gamma   90.00
#
_symmetry.space_group_name_H-M   'P 1'
#
loop_
_entity.id
_entity.type
_entity.pdbx_description
1 polymer ?
#
loop_
_entity_poly.entity_id
_entity_poly.type
_entity_poly.pdbx_seq_one_letter_code
_entity_poly.pdbx_strand_id
1 'polypeptide(L)'
;VRFETNTVISSPDDILKSLSIFLADVEYVLISGVVPQGQKNLRILISKNFENLSIRELNTSDLEAFIKFNVINPAEVGDDRIINSIAAIDKYEPPFIIVDFGTATTLDVVDKSGAYSGGLICPGVNLSIKSLSDGAALLPLITFKKPETLIGKHTIAAMESGIYWGYISLIEGLIERLKTSHECSNAK
;
A
#
# COMPACT_ATOMS: atom_id res chain seq x y z
N VAL A 1 -1.70 -11.48 -8.04
CA VAL A 1 -0.67 -12.31 -7.40
C VAL A 1 0.18 -11.41 -6.52
N ARG A 2 0.50 -11.83 -5.29
CA ARG A 2 1.33 -11.07 -4.36
C ARG A 2 2.60 -11.85 -4.04
N PHE A 3 3.75 -11.19 -4.15
CA PHE A 3 5.04 -11.73 -3.78
C PHE A 3 5.74 -10.80 -2.79
N GLU A 4 6.58 -11.37 -1.92
CA GLU A 4 7.54 -10.57 -1.16
C GLU A 4 8.68 -10.14 -2.08
N THR A 5 9.22 -8.94 -1.87
CA THR A 5 10.29 -8.37 -2.72
C THR A 5 11.50 -9.29 -2.85
N ASN A 6 11.86 -9.98 -1.77
CA ASN A 6 12.98 -10.92 -1.76
C ASN A 6 12.71 -12.19 -2.59
N THR A 7 11.45 -12.57 -2.83
CA THR A 7 11.09 -13.76 -3.61
C THR A 7 11.52 -13.61 -5.07
N VAL A 8 11.58 -12.40 -5.61
CA VAL A 8 12.06 -12.14 -6.99
C VAL A 8 13.51 -12.61 -7.18
N ILE A 9 14.29 -12.62 -6.09
CA ILE A 9 15.70 -13.07 -6.11
C ILE A 9 15.81 -14.55 -5.76
N SER A 10 15.07 -15.00 -4.74
CA SER A 10 15.21 -16.34 -4.16
C SER A 10 14.44 -17.44 -4.92
N SER A 11 13.34 -17.09 -5.58
CA SER A 11 12.46 -18.04 -6.28
C SER A 11 11.91 -17.46 -7.59
N PRO A 12 12.79 -17.11 -8.56
CA PRO A 12 12.35 -16.47 -9.80
C PRO A 12 11.41 -17.35 -10.63
N ASP A 13 11.57 -18.68 -10.59
CA ASP A 13 10.74 -19.61 -11.36
C ASP A 13 9.29 -19.66 -10.89
N ASP A 14 9.03 -19.53 -9.59
CA ASP A 14 7.67 -19.46 -9.04
C ASP A 14 6.96 -18.18 -9.47
N ILE A 15 7.71 -17.08 -9.53
CA ILE A 15 7.18 -15.80 -10.03
C ILE A 15 6.89 -15.90 -11.52
N LEU A 16 7.81 -16.43 -12.32
CA LEU A 16 7.61 -16.62 -13.76
C LEU A 16 6.40 -17.48 -14.07
N LYS A 17 6.24 -18.60 -13.37
CA LYS A 17 5.08 -19.47 -13.51
C LYS A 17 3.77 -18.75 -13.20
N SER A 18 3.76 -17.90 -12.19
CA SER A 18 2.58 -17.11 -11.84
C SER A 18 2.31 -15.97 -12.82
N LEU A 19 3.35 -15.31 -13.33
CA LEU A 19 3.24 -14.23 -14.30
C LEU A 19 2.90 -14.72 -15.72
N SER A 20 3.39 -15.89 -16.14
CA SER A 20 3.17 -16.41 -17.48
C SER A 20 1.69 -16.52 -17.85
N ILE A 21 0.83 -16.81 -16.89
CA ILE A 21 -0.63 -16.88 -17.08
C ILE A 21 -1.20 -15.51 -17.49
N PHE A 22 -0.63 -14.42 -16.96
CA PHE A 22 -1.11 -13.04 -17.22
C PHE A 22 -0.40 -12.39 -18.40
N LEU A 23 0.84 -12.80 -18.71
CA LEU A 23 1.68 -12.15 -19.72
C LEU A 23 1.56 -12.76 -21.12
N ALA A 24 0.83 -13.86 -21.27
CA ALA A 24 0.70 -14.58 -22.54
C ALA A 24 0.06 -13.73 -23.67
N ASP A 25 -0.89 -12.86 -23.31
CA ASP A 25 -1.71 -12.10 -24.24
C ASP A 25 -1.53 -10.57 -24.11
N VAL A 26 -0.44 -10.10 -23.52
CA VAL A 26 -0.17 -8.67 -23.35
C VAL A 26 1.01 -8.21 -24.18
N GLU A 27 0.95 -6.98 -24.66
CA GLU A 27 2.02 -6.34 -25.44
C GLU A 27 2.88 -5.41 -24.57
N TYR A 28 2.30 -4.90 -23.47
CA TYR A 28 2.92 -3.90 -22.61
C TYR A 28 2.90 -4.31 -21.16
N VAL A 29 3.99 -4.05 -20.46
CA VAL A 29 4.11 -4.21 -19.02
C VAL A 29 4.56 -2.89 -18.42
N LEU A 30 3.77 -2.37 -17.47
CA LEU A 30 4.13 -1.22 -16.66
C LEU A 30 4.59 -1.72 -15.28
N ILE A 31 5.78 -1.32 -14.86
CA ILE A 31 6.33 -1.65 -13.55
C ILE A 31 6.38 -0.37 -12.73
N SER A 32 5.76 -0.39 -11.57
CA SER A 32 5.84 0.66 -10.56
C SER A 32 6.12 0.05 -9.21
N GLY A 33 6.79 0.78 -8.33
CA GLY A 33 7.07 0.33 -6.96
C GLY A 33 8.04 1.24 -6.23
N VAL A 34 8.04 1.11 -4.92
CA VAL A 34 8.86 1.91 -3.99
C VAL A 34 10.20 1.26 -3.63
N VAL A 35 10.51 0.09 -4.21
CA VAL A 35 11.77 -0.64 -3.99
C VAL A 35 12.53 -0.74 -5.30
N PRO A 36 13.50 0.16 -5.59
CA PRO A 36 14.19 0.23 -6.88
C PRO A 36 14.86 -1.10 -7.29
N GLN A 37 15.49 -1.79 -6.35
CA GLN A 37 16.12 -3.08 -6.64
C GLN A 37 15.10 -4.16 -7.01
N GLY A 38 13.92 -4.15 -6.41
CA GLY A 38 12.81 -5.05 -6.73
C GLY A 38 12.29 -4.83 -8.14
N GLN A 39 12.07 -3.58 -8.53
CA GLN A 39 11.66 -3.19 -9.89
C GLN A 39 12.68 -3.67 -10.94
N LYS A 40 13.96 -3.35 -10.71
CA LYS A 40 15.05 -3.75 -11.60
C LYS A 40 15.13 -5.27 -11.78
N ASN A 41 15.03 -6.02 -10.69
CA ASN A 41 15.07 -7.48 -10.73
C ASN A 41 13.86 -8.05 -11.49
N LEU A 42 12.67 -7.51 -11.23
CA LEU A 42 11.44 -7.92 -11.93
C LEU A 42 11.53 -7.62 -13.44
N ARG A 43 12.01 -6.45 -13.81
CA ARG A 43 12.25 -6.07 -15.19
C ARG A 43 13.20 -7.06 -15.89
N ILE A 44 14.35 -7.36 -15.27
CA ILE A 44 15.32 -8.32 -15.82
C ILE A 44 14.67 -9.71 -15.97
N LEU A 45 13.89 -10.12 -14.97
CA LEU A 45 13.21 -11.41 -15.00
C LEU A 45 12.22 -11.51 -16.17
N ILE A 46 11.39 -10.49 -16.37
CA ILE A 46 10.41 -10.44 -17.45
C ILE A 46 11.11 -10.36 -18.81
N SER A 47 12.08 -9.45 -18.97
CA SER A 47 12.75 -9.26 -20.27
C SER A 47 13.54 -10.49 -20.76
N LYS A 48 14.02 -11.32 -19.84
CA LYS A 48 14.73 -12.57 -20.19
C LYS A 48 13.80 -13.70 -20.65
N ASN A 49 12.54 -13.67 -20.23
CA ASN A 49 11.62 -14.79 -20.44
C ASN A 49 10.46 -14.46 -21.39
N PHE A 50 10.28 -13.19 -21.75
CA PHE A 50 9.21 -12.72 -22.62
C PHE A 50 9.77 -11.69 -23.61
N GLU A 51 10.31 -12.17 -24.74
CA GLU A 51 11.07 -11.33 -25.71
C GLU A 51 10.23 -10.26 -26.42
N ASN A 52 8.92 -10.46 -26.54
CA ASN A 52 8.03 -9.57 -27.30
C ASN A 52 7.32 -8.52 -26.43
N LEU A 53 7.61 -8.46 -25.13
CA LEU A 53 6.96 -7.50 -24.22
C LEU A 53 7.69 -6.16 -24.20
N SER A 54 6.94 -5.10 -24.41
CA SER A 54 7.41 -3.74 -24.13
C SER A 54 7.29 -3.44 -22.63
N ILE A 55 8.43 -3.25 -21.96
CA ILE A 55 8.47 -3.00 -20.50
C ILE A 55 8.84 -1.55 -20.25
N ARG A 56 7.99 -0.84 -19.49
CA ARG A 56 8.23 0.52 -19.01
C ARG A 56 8.19 0.57 -17.50
N GLU A 57 9.19 1.15 -16.89
CA GLU A 57 9.19 1.53 -15.50
C GLU A 57 8.53 2.91 -15.38
N LEU A 58 7.56 3.02 -14.49
CA LEU A 58 6.90 4.29 -14.17
C LEU A 58 7.61 4.93 -12.97
N ASN A 59 7.69 6.24 -13.00
CA ASN A 59 8.18 7.06 -11.91
C ASN A 59 7.23 8.24 -11.68
N THR A 60 7.43 8.97 -10.59
CA THR A 60 6.57 10.10 -10.20
C THR A 60 6.40 11.11 -11.34
N SER A 61 7.47 11.42 -12.11
CA SER A 61 7.39 12.39 -13.21
C SER A 61 6.52 11.93 -14.37
N ASP A 62 6.41 10.61 -14.61
CA ASP A 62 5.46 10.07 -15.60
C ASP A 62 4.01 10.25 -15.13
N LEU A 63 3.79 10.24 -13.81
CA LEU A 63 2.46 10.33 -13.19
C LEU A 63 1.95 11.77 -13.05
N GLU A 64 2.84 12.77 -13.09
CA GLU A 64 2.49 14.21 -13.02
C GLU A 64 1.53 14.66 -14.14
N ALA A 65 1.53 13.95 -15.26
CA ALA A 65 0.60 14.22 -16.36
C ALA A 65 -0.86 13.88 -16.03
N PHE A 66 -1.11 13.04 -15.02
CA PHE A 66 -2.42 12.49 -14.70
C PHE A 66 -3.02 13.05 -13.40
N ILE A 67 -2.21 13.66 -12.53
CA ILE A 67 -2.66 14.20 -11.26
C ILE A 67 -1.84 15.45 -10.90
N LYS A 68 -2.52 16.46 -10.36
CA LYS A 68 -1.84 17.63 -9.79
C LYS A 68 -1.36 17.32 -8.38
N PHE A 69 -0.27 17.96 -7.98
CA PHE A 69 0.29 17.82 -6.65
C PHE A 69 0.15 19.11 -5.85
N ASN A 70 -0.35 18.97 -4.63
CA ASN A 70 -0.40 20.01 -3.62
C ASN A 70 0.45 19.57 -2.41
N VAL A 71 1.70 19.20 -2.67
CA VAL A 71 2.70 18.78 -1.68
C VAL A 71 4.02 19.49 -1.94
N ILE A 72 4.89 19.56 -0.92
CA ILE A 72 6.17 20.32 -1.00
C ILE A 72 7.10 19.66 -2.02
N ASN A 73 7.22 18.34 -2.00
CA ASN A 73 8.12 17.58 -2.88
C ASN A 73 7.41 16.35 -3.46
N PRO A 74 6.83 16.44 -4.67
CA PRO A 74 6.18 15.30 -5.31
C PRO A 74 7.05 14.06 -5.48
N ALA A 75 8.37 14.25 -5.68
CA ALA A 75 9.31 13.15 -5.89
C ALA A 75 9.54 12.26 -4.65
N GLU A 76 9.11 12.70 -3.46
CA GLU A 76 9.17 11.91 -2.23
C GLU A 76 7.92 11.05 -2.01
N VAL A 77 6.88 11.25 -2.82
CA VAL A 77 5.65 10.46 -2.71
C VAL A 77 5.86 9.12 -3.40
N GLY A 78 5.56 8.03 -2.70
CA GLY A 78 5.63 6.69 -3.30
C GLY A 78 4.67 6.56 -4.50
N ASP A 79 5.17 5.98 -5.58
CA ASP A 79 4.40 5.83 -6.83
C ASP A 79 3.09 5.07 -6.62
N ASP A 80 3.06 4.10 -5.72
CA ASP A 80 1.87 3.32 -5.34
C ASP A 80 0.75 4.22 -4.82
N ARG A 81 1.07 5.22 -3.99
CA ARG A 81 0.11 6.18 -3.44
C ARG A 81 -0.46 7.09 -4.54
N ILE A 82 0.39 7.50 -5.47
CA ILE A 82 -0.01 8.34 -6.61
C ILE A 82 -0.91 7.54 -7.56
N ILE A 83 -0.54 6.31 -7.89
CA ILE A 83 -1.32 5.44 -8.78
C ILE A 83 -2.69 5.14 -8.17
N ASN A 84 -2.77 4.85 -6.87
CA ASN A 84 -4.04 4.67 -6.17
C ASN A 84 -4.92 5.93 -6.27
N SER A 85 -4.31 7.11 -6.16
CA SER A 85 -5.01 8.40 -6.26
C SER A 85 -5.55 8.64 -7.67
N ILE A 86 -4.74 8.38 -8.71
CA ILE A 86 -5.17 8.50 -10.13
C ILE A 86 -6.33 7.52 -10.41
N ALA A 87 -6.21 6.27 -9.97
CA ALA A 87 -7.25 5.27 -10.16
C ALA A 87 -8.55 5.61 -9.42
N ALA A 88 -8.45 6.29 -8.27
CA ALA A 88 -9.62 6.74 -7.53
C ALA A 88 -10.30 7.95 -8.19
N ILE A 89 -9.53 8.90 -8.75
CA ILE A 89 -10.07 10.06 -9.50
C ILE A 89 -10.87 9.60 -10.73
N ASP A 90 -10.46 8.54 -11.38
CA ASP A 90 -11.19 7.96 -12.53
C ASP A 90 -12.59 7.45 -12.16
N LYS A 91 -12.80 7.10 -10.88
CA LYS A 91 -14.03 6.44 -10.42
C LYS A 91 -14.88 7.29 -9.48
N TYR A 92 -14.28 8.23 -8.77
CA TYR A 92 -14.94 8.96 -7.70
C TYR A 92 -14.69 10.46 -7.82
N GLU A 93 -15.72 11.25 -7.50
CA GLU A 93 -15.60 12.71 -7.42
C GLU A 93 -14.83 13.14 -6.16
N PRO A 94 -13.79 13.97 -6.30
CA PRO A 94 -13.10 14.56 -5.15
C PRO A 94 -14.01 15.50 -4.32
N PRO A 95 -13.69 15.74 -3.03
CA PRO A 95 -12.55 15.21 -2.28
C PRO A 95 -12.80 13.81 -1.73
N PHE A 96 -11.74 13.04 -1.56
CA PHE A 96 -11.81 11.72 -0.93
C PHE A 96 -10.53 11.35 -0.20
N ILE A 97 -10.64 10.33 0.65
CA ILE A 97 -9.54 9.72 1.40
C ILE A 97 -9.38 8.28 0.91
N ILE A 98 -8.18 7.90 0.53
CA ILE A 98 -7.83 6.54 0.17
C ILE A 98 -7.14 5.89 1.36
N VAL A 99 -7.60 4.72 1.76
CA VAL A 99 -6.94 3.91 2.78
C VAL A 99 -6.35 2.67 2.14
N ASP A 100 -5.05 2.54 2.20
CA ASP A 100 -4.32 1.38 1.68
C ASP A 100 -3.72 0.57 2.83
N PHE A 101 -4.03 -0.74 2.86
CA PHE A 101 -3.56 -1.68 3.87
C PHE A 101 -2.44 -2.54 3.32
N GLY A 102 -1.21 -2.10 3.52
CA GLY A 102 0.01 -2.78 3.08
C GLY A 102 0.99 -3.08 4.21
N THR A 103 2.28 -3.04 3.90
CA THR A 103 3.36 -3.07 4.90
C THR A 103 3.27 -1.87 5.83
N ALA A 104 3.00 -0.69 5.28
CA ALA A 104 2.44 0.45 5.98
C ALA A 104 0.94 0.52 5.71
N THR A 105 0.18 1.19 6.58
CA THR A 105 -1.16 1.66 6.25
C THR A 105 -1.08 3.13 5.93
N THR A 106 -1.49 3.52 4.73
CA THR A 106 -1.51 4.91 4.31
C THR A 106 -2.94 5.43 4.25
N LEU A 107 -3.11 6.72 4.54
CA LEU A 107 -4.34 7.46 4.28
C LEU A 107 -3.96 8.63 3.39
N ASP A 108 -4.34 8.56 2.12
CA ASP A 108 -4.00 9.54 1.10
C ASP A 108 -5.19 10.45 0.80
N VAL A 109 -4.90 11.72 0.64
CA VAL A 109 -5.90 12.77 0.44
C VAL A 109 -5.83 13.30 -0.98
N VAL A 110 -6.97 13.23 -1.67
CA VAL A 110 -7.21 14.00 -2.89
C VAL A 110 -8.21 15.12 -2.55
N ASP A 111 -7.78 16.35 -2.73
CA ASP A 111 -8.55 17.53 -2.36
C ASP A 111 -9.67 17.86 -3.37
N LYS A 112 -10.47 18.87 -3.07
CA LYS A 112 -11.59 19.31 -3.91
C LYS A 112 -11.21 19.72 -5.34
N SER A 113 -9.95 20.08 -5.57
CA SER A 113 -9.46 20.41 -6.91
C SER A 113 -9.03 19.17 -7.72
N GLY A 114 -9.06 17.99 -7.10
CA GLY A 114 -8.54 16.75 -7.66
C GLY A 114 -7.01 16.63 -7.54
N ALA A 115 -6.37 17.45 -6.71
CA ALA A 115 -4.94 17.36 -6.48
C ALA A 115 -4.61 16.39 -5.33
N TYR A 116 -3.52 15.66 -5.46
CA TYR A 116 -2.94 14.89 -4.37
C TYR A 116 -2.35 15.85 -3.32
N SER A 117 -2.92 15.83 -2.13
CA SER A 117 -2.61 16.79 -1.06
C SER A 117 -1.85 16.15 0.11
N GLY A 118 -1.18 15.02 -0.15
CA GLY A 118 -0.43 14.32 0.89
C GLY A 118 -1.28 13.30 1.64
N GLY A 119 -0.85 12.97 2.86
CA GLY A 119 -1.56 11.97 3.66
C GLY A 119 -0.79 11.55 4.90
N LEU A 120 -1.21 10.42 5.47
CA LEU A 120 -0.66 9.85 6.68
C LEU A 120 -0.04 8.49 6.38
N ILE A 121 1.03 8.14 7.10
CA ILE A 121 1.67 6.83 7.02
C ILE A 121 1.72 6.25 8.42
N CYS A 122 1.10 5.10 8.62
CA CYS A 122 1.07 4.37 9.88
C CYS A 122 1.73 2.99 9.71
N PRO A 123 2.25 2.38 10.77
CA PRO A 123 2.67 0.98 10.70
C PRO A 123 1.51 0.10 10.22
N GLY A 124 1.75 -0.82 9.29
CA GLY A 124 0.73 -1.77 8.88
C GLY A 124 0.43 -2.80 9.98
N VAL A 125 -0.72 -3.47 9.88
CA VAL A 125 -1.19 -4.44 10.89
C VAL A 125 -0.15 -5.51 11.20
N ASN A 126 0.38 -6.16 10.16
CA ASN A 126 1.36 -7.24 10.34
C ASN A 126 2.69 -6.72 10.90
N LEU A 127 3.10 -5.51 10.50
CA LEU A 127 4.27 -4.85 11.06
C LEU A 127 4.08 -4.55 12.55
N SER A 128 2.90 -4.06 12.94
CA SER A 128 2.55 -3.78 14.33
C SER A 128 2.56 -5.05 15.20
N ILE A 129 1.96 -6.14 14.68
CA ILE A 129 1.97 -7.45 15.37
C ILE A 129 3.41 -7.95 15.56
N LYS A 130 4.21 -7.89 14.48
CA LYS A 130 5.60 -8.33 14.52
C LYS A 130 6.42 -7.49 15.50
N SER A 131 6.30 -6.17 15.45
CA SER A 131 7.03 -5.26 16.35
C SER A 131 6.67 -5.49 17.81
N LEU A 132 5.41 -5.80 18.12
CA LEU A 132 4.97 -6.13 19.48
C LEU A 132 5.58 -7.45 19.98
N SER A 133 5.64 -8.47 19.12
CA SER A 133 6.28 -9.75 19.43
C SER A 133 7.79 -9.63 19.56
N ASP A 134 8.46 -8.91 18.66
CA ASP A 134 9.91 -8.74 18.67
C ASP A 134 10.38 -7.84 19.84
N GLY A 135 9.56 -6.87 20.24
CA GLY A 135 9.88 -5.91 21.31
C GLY A 135 9.58 -6.39 22.74
N ALA A 136 8.89 -7.51 22.92
CA ALA A 136 8.45 -7.99 24.22
C ALA A 136 8.66 -9.49 24.39
N ALA A 137 9.61 -9.85 25.26
CA ALA A 137 10.10 -11.24 25.43
C ALA A 137 9.04 -12.31 25.74
N LEU A 138 7.85 -11.92 26.23
CA LEU A 138 6.78 -12.83 26.63
C LEU A 138 5.57 -12.78 25.72
N LEU A 139 5.59 -11.95 24.64
CA LEU A 139 4.47 -11.84 23.73
C LEU A 139 4.69 -12.69 22.48
N PRO A 140 3.85 -13.72 22.24
CA PRO A 140 4.01 -14.56 21.05
C PRO A 140 3.57 -13.82 19.78
N LEU A 141 4.01 -14.30 18.63
CA LEU A 141 3.48 -13.85 17.35
C LEU A 141 2.03 -14.35 17.21
N ILE A 142 1.12 -13.43 16.92
CA ILE A 142 -0.29 -13.71 16.71
C ILE A 142 -0.70 -13.46 15.25
N THR A 143 -1.87 -13.94 14.86
CA THR A 143 -2.50 -13.62 13.58
C THR A 143 -3.56 -12.55 13.75
N PHE A 144 -3.73 -11.68 12.73
CA PHE A 144 -4.79 -10.67 12.76
C PHE A 144 -6.16 -11.33 12.57
N LYS A 145 -6.98 -11.25 13.58
CA LYS A 145 -8.38 -11.73 13.55
C LYS A 145 -9.27 -10.93 14.49
N LYS A 146 -10.58 -10.94 14.22
CA LYS A 146 -11.56 -10.33 15.11
C LYS A 146 -11.63 -11.12 16.42
N PRO A 147 -11.48 -10.48 17.58
CA PRO A 147 -11.57 -11.14 18.86
C PRO A 147 -13.04 -11.50 19.20
N GLU A 148 -13.25 -12.54 19.99
CA GLU A 148 -14.58 -12.93 20.47
C GLU A 148 -15.12 -11.94 21.51
N THR A 149 -14.24 -11.38 22.33
CA THR A 149 -14.59 -10.42 23.36
C THR A 149 -13.62 -9.23 23.35
N LEU A 150 -14.12 -8.04 23.73
CA LEU A 150 -13.29 -6.84 23.81
C LEU A 150 -12.20 -6.98 24.88
N ILE A 151 -12.50 -7.58 26.01
CA ILE A 151 -11.54 -7.75 27.09
C ILE A 151 -10.98 -9.18 27.04
N GLY A 152 -9.71 -9.30 26.59
CA GLY A 152 -8.98 -10.57 26.58
C GLY A 152 -8.61 -11.01 28.01
N LYS A 153 -8.90 -12.28 28.36
CA LYS A 153 -8.63 -12.81 29.70
C LYS A 153 -7.30 -13.58 29.82
N HIS A 154 -6.55 -13.65 28.73
CA HIS A 154 -5.18 -14.19 28.68
C HIS A 154 -4.38 -13.43 27.60
N THR A 155 -3.06 -13.57 27.63
CA THR A 155 -2.14 -12.76 26.79
C THR A 155 -2.51 -12.72 25.32
N ILE A 156 -2.73 -13.89 24.71
CA ILE A 156 -3.06 -13.97 23.26
C ILE A 156 -4.37 -13.24 22.97
N ALA A 157 -5.44 -13.49 23.74
CA ALA A 157 -6.73 -12.82 23.53
C ALA A 157 -6.64 -11.31 23.78
N ALA A 158 -5.83 -10.87 24.74
CA ALA A 158 -5.58 -9.45 24.99
C ALA A 158 -4.84 -8.80 23.81
N MET A 159 -3.82 -9.47 23.26
CA MET A 159 -3.08 -8.99 22.08
C MET A 159 -3.99 -8.92 20.85
N GLU A 160 -4.76 -9.97 20.56
CA GLU A 160 -5.70 -10.02 19.44
C GLU A 160 -6.72 -8.88 19.53
N SER A 161 -7.29 -8.67 20.71
CA SER A 161 -8.25 -7.59 20.95
C SER A 161 -7.63 -6.22 20.82
N GLY A 162 -6.46 -6.01 21.45
CA GLY A 162 -5.75 -4.73 21.39
C GLY A 162 -5.34 -4.35 19.97
N ILE A 163 -4.80 -5.29 19.19
CA ILE A 163 -4.45 -5.06 17.77
C ILE A 163 -5.70 -4.79 16.94
N TYR A 164 -6.73 -5.61 17.05
CA TYR A 164 -7.92 -5.48 16.20
C TYR A 164 -8.66 -4.16 16.47
N TRP A 165 -9.06 -3.91 17.71
CA TRP A 165 -9.82 -2.71 18.06
C TRP A 165 -8.97 -1.45 18.05
N GLY A 166 -7.70 -1.57 18.46
CA GLY A 166 -6.75 -0.46 18.37
C GLY A 166 -6.55 0.00 16.92
N TYR A 167 -6.48 -0.96 15.98
CA TYR A 167 -6.31 -0.63 14.57
C TYR A 167 -7.56 -0.01 13.95
N ILE A 168 -8.75 -0.53 14.29
CA ILE A 168 -10.03 0.08 13.87
C ILE A 168 -10.12 1.51 14.39
N SER A 169 -9.89 1.72 15.69
CA SER A 169 -9.94 3.05 16.29
C SER A 169 -8.91 4.03 15.71
N LEU A 170 -7.72 3.52 15.34
CA LEU A 170 -6.71 4.32 14.65
C LEU A 170 -7.26 4.82 13.30
N ILE A 171 -7.80 3.92 12.47
CA ILE A 171 -8.30 4.29 11.15
C ILE A 171 -9.51 5.24 11.26
N GLU A 172 -10.50 4.90 12.06
CA GLU A 172 -11.68 5.74 12.29
C GLU A 172 -11.30 7.13 12.81
N GLY A 173 -10.42 7.17 13.81
CA GLY A 173 -9.96 8.43 14.39
C GLY A 173 -9.13 9.29 13.44
N LEU A 174 -8.35 8.69 12.55
CA LEU A 174 -7.59 9.42 11.53
C LEU A 174 -8.50 9.93 10.42
N ILE A 175 -9.46 9.13 9.96
CA ILE A 175 -10.46 9.55 8.95
C ILE A 175 -11.25 10.75 9.48
N GLU A 176 -11.74 10.71 10.72
CA GLU A 176 -12.48 11.83 11.31
C GLU A 176 -11.63 13.10 11.40
N ARG A 177 -10.35 12.99 11.76
CA ARG A 177 -9.44 14.14 11.78
C ARG A 177 -9.18 14.71 10.39
N LEU A 178 -8.98 13.84 9.40
CA LEU A 178 -8.80 14.25 8.00
C LEU A 178 -10.04 14.96 7.47
N LYS A 179 -11.25 14.45 7.74
CA LYS A 179 -12.51 15.09 7.34
C LYS A 179 -12.72 16.47 7.94
N THR A 180 -12.13 16.75 9.09
CA THR A 180 -12.16 18.08 9.72
C THR A 180 -11.07 19.01 9.21
N SER A 181 -10.09 18.51 8.44
CA SER A 181 -9.08 19.35 7.81
C SER A 181 -9.64 20.14 6.63
N HIS A 182 -8.98 21.25 6.29
CA HIS A 182 -9.43 22.14 5.21
C HIS A 182 -9.43 21.45 3.84
N GLU A 183 -8.48 20.56 3.61
CA GLU A 183 -8.28 19.83 2.35
C GLU A 183 -9.38 18.79 2.11
N CYS A 184 -9.90 18.20 3.21
CA CYS A 184 -10.82 17.05 3.15
C CYS A 184 -12.24 17.37 3.59
N SER A 185 -12.61 18.63 3.84
CA SER A 185 -13.96 18.94 4.29
C SER A 185 -15.00 18.41 3.30
N ASN A 186 -15.88 17.51 3.76
CA ASN A 186 -16.85 16.73 2.98
C ASN A 186 -16.24 15.59 2.12
N ALA A 187 -15.06 15.07 2.45
CA ALA A 187 -14.51 13.87 1.82
C ALA A 187 -15.43 12.65 2.02
N LYS A 188 -15.52 11.85 0.98
CA LYS A 188 -16.16 10.52 0.97
C LYS A 188 -15.21 9.44 1.47
#